data_712878c9873baa418707c2e4d4edf9da
#
_entry.id   712878c9873baa418707c2e4d4edf9da
#
_cell.length_a   1.000
_cell.length_b   1.000
_cell.length_c   1.000
_cell.angle_alpha   90.00
_cell.angle_beta   90.00
_cell.angle_gamma   90.00
#
_symmetry.space_group_name_H-M   'P 1'
#
loop_
_entity.id
_entity.type
_entity.pdbx_description
1 polymer ?
#
loop_
_entity_poly.entity_id
_entity_poly.type
_entity_poly.pdbx_seq_one_letter_code
_entity_poly.pdbx_strand_id
1 'polypeptide(L)'
;MTVSHRVPDLGALELLLAVVRLGSVGRAAAELGVTQPAASARIRSMERQIGVALLERSPRGSRPTEEGALVAEWARQVVAAAEALDAGLDALRERRDGRLRVVASLTVAEYLMPGWLVTLKTVHPGVAVTLRTANSTVVAEQVRGGGADLGFVEGARTPAGLHGTVVATDRLVVVVGPRHPWARRRSGVPAAELARTPLVLREEGSGTREVLDRALASHGGTAPPLLQLASTTALKAAAVSGAGPVVVSDLAVDDEVAAGRLVCVPVPELDLSRPLRAVWPAGQRPAGPARDLLGLTRSSRAGA
;
A
#
# COMPACT_ATOMS: atom_id res chain seq x y z
N MET A 1 -8.13 11.75 -32.31
CA MET A 1 -6.64 11.73 -32.35
C MET A 1 -6.23 10.28 -32.64
N THR A 2 -5.50 10.02 -33.70
CA THR A 2 -5.00 8.69 -34.07
C THR A 2 -3.64 8.49 -33.43
N VAL A 3 -3.44 7.36 -32.75
CA VAL A 3 -2.13 6.99 -32.19
C VAL A 3 -1.14 6.83 -33.35
N SER A 4 0.05 7.41 -33.22
CA SER A 4 1.09 7.33 -34.26
C SER A 4 1.51 5.87 -34.53
N HIS A 5 1.78 5.53 -35.77
CA HIS A 5 2.36 4.23 -36.17
C HIS A 5 3.73 3.94 -35.52
N ARG A 6 4.36 4.93 -34.88
CA ARG A 6 5.62 4.76 -34.14
C ARG A 6 5.44 4.21 -32.73
N VAL A 7 4.20 4.16 -32.22
CA VAL A 7 3.95 3.58 -30.90
C VAL A 7 3.82 2.08 -31.01
N PRO A 8 4.70 1.30 -30.34
CA PRO A 8 4.63 -0.16 -30.34
C PRO A 8 3.36 -0.68 -29.69
N ASP A 9 3.01 -1.93 -29.97
CA ASP A 9 1.91 -2.62 -29.28
C ASP A 9 2.25 -2.88 -27.80
N LEU A 10 1.22 -3.02 -26.96
CA LEU A 10 1.38 -3.22 -25.51
C LEU A 10 2.26 -4.42 -25.19
N GLY A 11 2.07 -5.56 -25.86
CA GLY A 11 2.88 -6.75 -25.58
C GLY A 11 4.35 -6.60 -25.99
N ALA A 12 4.70 -5.68 -26.93
CA ALA A 12 6.08 -5.34 -27.20
C ALA A 12 6.67 -4.46 -26.08
N LEU A 13 5.88 -3.55 -25.53
CA LEU A 13 6.28 -2.72 -24.38
C LEU A 13 6.46 -3.58 -23.11
N GLU A 14 5.54 -4.48 -22.81
CA GLU A 14 5.66 -5.44 -21.71
C GLU A 14 6.93 -6.31 -21.84
N LEU A 15 7.21 -6.81 -23.05
CA LEU A 15 8.41 -7.58 -23.31
C LEU A 15 9.69 -6.76 -23.06
N LEU A 16 9.73 -5.49 -23.49
CA LEU A 16 10.87 -4.60 -23.21
C LEU A 16 11.05 -4.46 -21.70
N LEU A 17 9.98 -4.17 -20.95
CA LEU A 17 10.02 -4.02 -19.50
C LEU A 17 10.52 -5.28 -18.79
N ALA A 18 10.04 -6.45 -19.22
CA ALA A 18 10.50 -7.75 -18.70
C ALA A 18 11.99 -7.98 -19.00
N VAL A 19 12.47 -7.64 -20.21
CA VAL A 19 13.90 -7.75 -20.56
C VAL A 19 14.77 -6.82 -19.72
N VAL A 20 14.35 -5.56 -19.53
CA VAL A 20 15.06 -4.59 -18.70
C VAL A 20 15.16 -5.07 -17.25
N ARG A 21 14.07 -5.58 -16.69
CA ARG A 21 14.02 -6.10 -15.31
C ARG A 21 14.84 -7.37 -15.12
N LEU A 22 14.74 -8.32 -16.06
CA LEU A 22 15.37 -9.63 -15.95
C LEU A 22 16.80 -9.66 -16.51
N GLY A 23 17.21 -8.68 -17.33
CA GLY A 23 18.51 -8.64 -17.99
C GLY A 23 18.71 -9.74 -19.04
N SER A 24 17.62 -10.36 -19.55
CA SER A 24 17.71 -11.49 -20.50
C SER A 24 16.43 -11.63 -21.31
N VAL A 25 16.57 -11.62 -22.65
CA VAL A 25 15.44 -11.85 -23.56
C VAL A 25 14.88 -13.28 -23.39
N GLY A 26 15.71 -14.27 -23.11
CA GLY A 26 15.26 -15.64 -22.89
C GLY A 26 14.42 -15.81 -21.63
N ARG A 27 14.84 -15.18 -20.52
CA ARG A 27 14.06 -15.18 -19.27
C ARG A 27 12.75 -14.42 -19.41
N ALA A 28 12.78 -13.26 -20.07
CA ALA A 28 11.57 -12.48 -20.36
C ALA A 28 10.59 -13.26 -21.25
N ALA A 29 11.09 -13.95 -22.26
CA ALA A 29 10.27 -14.81 -23.12
C ALA A 29 9.58 -15.92 -22.34
N ALA A 30 10.31 -16.61 -21.46
CA ALA A 30 9.76 -17.66 -20.61
C ALA A 30 8.68 -17.11 -19.65
N GLU A 31 8.89 -15.96 -19.04
CA GLU A 31 7.91 -15.31 -18.15
C GLU A 31 6.62 -14.94 -18.89
N LEU A 32 6.74 -14.44 -20.13
CA LEU A 32 5.58 -14.02 -20.95
C LEU A 32 4.98 -15.18 -21.79
N GLY A 33 5.43 -16.41 -21.60
CA GLY A 33 4.90 -17.59 -22.29
C GLY A 33 5.15 -17.61 -23.79
N VAL A 34 6.20 -16.94 -24.29
CA VAL A 34 6.58 -16.90 -25.71
C VAL A 34 7.94 -17.55 -25.94
N THR A 35 8.23 -17.94 -27.19
CA THR A 35 9.54 -18.45 -27.51
C THR A 35 10.61 -17.38 -27.59
N GLN A 36 11.86 -17.69 -27.24
CA GLN A 36 12.95 -16.72 -27.33
C GLN A 36 13.16 -16.14 -28.75
N PRO A 37 13.06 -16.93 -29.87
CA PRO A 37 13.10 -16.37 -31.21
C PRO A 37 11.99 -15.36 -31.49
N ALA A 38 10.75 -15.61 -31.02
CA ALA A 38 9.63 -14.71 -31.18
C ALA A 38 9.85 -13.41 -30.39
N ALA A 39 10.27 -13.51 -29.12
CA ALA A 39 10.63 -12.35 -28.30
C ALA A 39 11.74 -11.51 -28.96
N SER A 40 12.81 -12.16 -29.44
CA SER A 40 13.90 -11.48 -30.14
C SER A 40 13.44 -10.81 -31.44
N ALA A 41 12.51 -11.42 -32.18
CA ALA A 41 11.94 -10.82 -33.39
C ALA A 41 11.07 -9.58 -33.05
N ARG A 42 10.28 -9.67 -31.97
CA ARG A 42 9.41 -8.58 -31.51
C ARG A 42 10.23 -7.36 -31.05
N ILE A 43 11.32 -7.57 -30.31
CA ILE A 43 12.23 -6.46 -29.93
C ILE A 43 12.83 -5.83 -31.18
N ARG A 44 13.37 -6.60 -32.12
CA ARG A 44 13.92 -6.05 -33.38
C ARG A 44 12.89 -5.30 -34.23
N SER A 45 11.62 -5.76 -34.19
CA SER A 45 10.53 -5.06 -34.88
C SER A 45 10.26 -3.70 -34.23
N MET A 46 10.24 -3.65 -32.90
CA MET A 46 10.06 -2.41 -32.13
C MET A 46 11.21 -1.42 -32.39
N GLU A 47 12.46 -1.89 -32.37
CA GLU A 47 13.64 -1.05 -32.67
C GLU A 47 13.56 -0.44 -34.08
N ARG A 48 13.15 -1.23 -35.09
CA ARG A 48 12.93 -0.72 -36.46
C ARG A 48 11.78 0.30 -36.53
N GLN A 49 10.70 0.05 -35.78
CA GLN A 49 9.51 0.94 -35.74
C GLN A 49 9.85 2.30 -35.10
N ILE A 50 10.63 2.27 -34.02
CA ILE A 50 11.05 3.49 -33.30
C ILE A 50 12.22 4.17 -33.99
N GLY A 51 13.10 3.39 -34.65
CA GLY A 51 14.28 3.88 -35.38
C GLY A 51 15.56 3.94 -34.55
N VAL A 52 15.57 3.37 -33.34
CA VAL A 52 16.74 3.32 -32.44
C VAL A 52 16.92 1.93 -31.85
N ALA A 53 18.16 1.57 -31.49
CA ALA A 53 18.44 0.35 -30.76
C ALA A 53 18.02 0.55 -29.30
N LEU A 54 17.30 -0.41 -28.73
CA LEU A 54 16.82 -0.36 -27.36
C LEU A 54 17.62 -1.25 -26.41
N LEU A 55 18.26 -2.28 -26.95
CA LEU A 55 19.01 -3.25 -26.16
C LEU A 55 20.42 -3.47 -26.74
N GLU A 56 21.40 -3.47 -25.85
CA GLU A 56 22.73 -3.97 -26.10
C GLU A 56 22.82 -5.45 -25.72
N ARG A 57 23.35 -6.28 -26.63
CA ARG A 57 23.56 -7.71 -26.42
C ARG A 57 25.01 -7.97 -26.02
N SER A 58 25.18 -8.71 -24.94
CA SER A 58 26.49 -9.17 -24.49
C SER A 58 26.45 -10.67 -24.12
N PRO A 59 27.59 -11.32 -24.02
CA PRO A 59 27.63 -12.71 -23.52
C PRO A 59 27.05 -12.88 -22.11
N ARG A 60 26.91 -11.79 -21.38
CA ARG A 60 26.36 -11.75 -20.00
C ARG A 60 24.87 -11.41 -19.95
N GLY A 61 24.22 -11.19 -21.10
CA GLY A 61 22.80 -10.87 -21.16
C GLY A 61 22.47 -9.67 -22.05
N SER A 62 21.29 -9.09 -21.84
CA SER A 62 20.78 -7.92 -22.57
C SER A 62 20.60 -6.76 -21.60
N ARG A 63 21.14 -5.60 -21.92
CA ARG A 63 20.99 -4.35 -21.15
C ARG A 63 20.32 -3.29 -22.02
N PRO A 64 19.53 -2.40 -21.44
CA PRO A 64 19.00 -1.26 -22.17
C PRO A 64 20.14 -0.34 -22.62
N THR A 65 20.01 0.23 -23.83
CA THR A 65 20.75 1.43 -24.24
C THR A 65 20.24 2.64 -23.45
N GLU A 66 20.84 3.81 -23.65
CA GLU A 66 20.32 5.06 -23.07
C GLU A 66 18.91 5.35 -23.59
N GLU A 67 18.69 5.23 -24.90
CA GLU A 67 17.38 5.35 -25.54
C GLU A 67 16.42 4.26 -25.06
N GLY A 68 16.91 3.03 -24.90
CA GLY A 68 16.13 1.91 -24.37
C GLY A 68 15.64 2.15 -22.95
N ALA A 69 16.45 2.80 -22.09
CA ALA A 69 16.04 3.16 -20.73
C ALA A 69 14.94 4.24 -20.74
N LEU A 70 15.04 5.25 -21.61
CA LEU A 70 14.00 6.27 -21.77
C LEU A 70 12.70 5.67 -22.32
N VAL A 71 12.78 4.81 -23.35
CA VAL A 71 11.60 4.15 -23.90
C VAL A 71 10.96 3.23 -22.83
N ALA A 72 11.74 2.54 -22.01
CA ALA A 72 11.22 1.73 -20.92
C ALA A 72 10.51 2.57 -19.85
N GLU A 73 10.97 3.80 -19.57
CA GLU A 73 10.27 4.73 -18.67
C GLU A 73 8.88 5.09 -19.20
N TRP A 74 8.80 5.47 -20.49
CA TRP A 74 7.51 5.77 -21.13
C TRP A 74 6.63 4.53 -21.27
N ALA A 75 7.22 3.35 -21.56
CA ALA A 75 6.52 2.08 -21.65
C ALA A 75 5.82 1.73 -20.32
N ARG A 76 6.46 1.97 -19.16
CA ARG A 76 5.83 1.77 -17.85
C ARG A 76 4.53 2.58 -17.70
N GLN A 77 4.51 3.83 -18.15
CA GLN A 77 3.32 4.68 -18.06
C GLN A 77 2.19 4.17 -18.97
N VAL A 78 2.52 3.71 -20.19
CA VAL A 78 1.53 3.18 -21.14
C VAL A 78 0.95 1.86 -20.63
N VAL A 79 1.79 0.94 -20.17
CA VAL A 79 1.34 -0.36 -19.61
C VAL A 79 0.48 -0.12 -18.37
N ALA A 80 0.88 0.75 -17.45
CA ALA A 80 0.08 1.08 -16.28
C ALA A 80 -1.29 1.70 -16.65
N ALA A 81 -1.35 2.52 -17.71
CA ALA A 81 -2.63 3.07 -18.20
C ALA A 81 -3.52 1.98 -18.83
N ALA A 82 -2.93 0.99 -19.52
CA ALA A 82 -3.66 -0.15 -20.07
C ALA A 82 -4.18 -1.08 -18.98
N GLU A 83 -3.39 -1.36 -17.95
CA GLU A 83 -3.82 -2.10 -16.75
C GLU A 83 -4.98 -1.40 -16.04
N ALA A 84 -4.92 -0.06 -15.91
CA ALA A 84 -5.99 0.73 -15.33
C ALA A 84 -7.29 0.69 -16.18
N LEU A 85 -7.17 0.63 -17.51
CA LEU A 85 -8.31 0.45 -18.41
C LEU A 85 -8.94 -0.94 -18.23
N ASP A 86 -8.12 -2.00 -18.25
CA ASP A 86 -8.58 -3.39 -18.10
C ASP A 86 -9.33 -3.58 -16.76
N ALA A 87 -8.75 -3.06 -15.68
CA ALA A 87 -9.40 -3.04 -14.39
C ALA A 87 -10.71 -2.22 -14.37
N GLY A 88 -10.78 -1.13 -15.13
CA GLY A 88 -12.01 -0.36 -15.32
C GLY A 88 -13.10 -1.17 -16.06
N LEU A 89 -12.70 -1.96 -17.05
CA LEU A 89 -13.59 -2.87 -17.78
C LEU A 89 -14.10 -4.00 -16.89
N ASP A 90 -13.24 -4.57 -16.04
CA ASP A 90 -13.64 -5.57 -15.06
C ASP A 90 -14.58 -4.97 -14.00
N ALA A 91 -14.31 -3.78 -13.50
CA ALA A 91 -15.21 -3.08 -12.59
C ALA A 91 -16.60 -2.79 -13.24
N LEU A 92 -16.66 -2.56 -14.56
CA LEU A 92 -17.94 -2.43 -15.27
C LEU A 92 -18.68 -3.76 -15.36
N ARG A 93 -17.99 -4.89 -15.53
CA ARG A 93 -18.56 -6.24 -15.50
C ARG A 93 -19.04 -6.60 -14.08
N GLU A 94 -18.21 -6.35 -13.07
CA GLU A 94 -18.51 -6.64 -11.66
C GLU A 94 -19.62 -5.76 -11.09
N ARG A 95 -19.83 -4.54 -11.59
CA ARG A 95 -21.04 -3.72 -11.28
C ARG A 95 -22.33 -4.42 -11.66
N ARG A 96 -22.33 -5.24 -12.71
CA ARG A 96 -23.46 -6.11 -13.07
C ARG A 96 -23.66 -7.23 -12.06
N ASP A 97 -22.58 -7.71 -11.43
CA ASP A 97 -22.57 -8.87 -10.53
C ASP A 97 -22.68 -8.50 -9.04
N GLY A 98 -22.82 -7.22 -8.70
CA GLY A 98 -22.97 -6.76 -7.31
C GLY A 98 -21.72 -7.04 -6.44
N ARG A 99 -20.53 -7.04 -7.00
CA ARG A 99 -19.26 -7.24 -6.27
C ARG A 99 -18.60 -5.92 -5.87
N LEU A 100 -17.95 -5.92 -4.73
CA LEU A 100 -17.14 -4.80 -4.20
C LEU A 100 -15.77 -5.33 -3.72
N ARG A 101 -14.70 -4.86 -4.34
CA ARG A 101 -13.32 -5.17 -3.94
C ARG A 101 -12.77 -4.04 -3.09
N VAL A 102 -12.42 -4.35 -1.87
CA VAL A 102 -11.83 -3.40 -0.92
C VAL A 102 -10.45 -3.90 -0.52
N VAL A 103 -9.49 -3.00 -0.49
CA VAL A 103 -8.17 -3.24 0.11
C VAL A 103 -7.94 -2.23 1.23
N ALA A 104 -7.49 -2.67 2.39
CA ALA A 104 -7.35 -1.78 3.54
C ALA A 104 -6.05 -2.03 4.31
N SER A 105 -5.52 -0.95 4.92
CA SER A 105 -4.47 -1.08 5.92
C SER A 105 -4.95 -1.92 7.11
N LEU A 106 -4.00 -2.50 7.85
CA LEU A 106 -4.34 -3.42 8.94
C LEU A 106 -5.30 -2.78 9.96
N THR A 107 -4.99 -1.57 10.41
CA THR A 107 -5.83 -0.89 11.41
C THR A 107 -7.26 -0.72 10.90
N VAL A 108 -7.44 -0.25 9.67
CA VAL A 108 -8.78 -0.07 9.11
C VAL A 108 -9.47 -1.42 8.89
N ALA A 109 -8.76 -2.42 8.37
CA ALA A 109 -9.32 -3.74 8.07
C ALA A 109 -9.78 -4.48 9.32
N GLU A 110 -9.02 -4.39 10.41
CA GLU A 110 -9.27 -5.15 11.65
C GLU A 110 -10.26 -4.45 12.58
N TYR A 111 -10.21 -3.11 12.68
CA TYR A 111 -10.93 -2.38 13.73
C TYR A 111 -12.12 -1.54 13.24
N LEU A 112 -12.13 -1.11 11.99
CA LEU A 112 -13.20 -0.24 11.46
C LEU A 112 -14.06 -0.93 10.40
N MET A 113 -13.42 -1.65 9.49
CA MET A 113 -14.09 -2.25 8.34
C MET A 113 -15.20 -3.23 8.72
N PRO A 114 -15.06 -4.09 9.75
CA PRO A 114 -16.12 -5.03 10.11
C PRO A 114 -17.45 -4.34 10.39
N GLY A 115 -17.45 -3.24 11.17
CA GLY A 115 -18.66 -2.47 11.46
C GLY A 115 -19.27 -1.83 10.21
N TRP A 116 -18.45 -1.26 9.33
CA TRP A 116 -18.93 -0.67 8.08
C TRP A 116 -19.51 -1.70 7.12
N LEU A 117 -18.88 -2.88 7.04
CA LEU A 117 -19.37 -3.96 6.17
C LEU A 117 -20.66 -4.58 6.67
N VAL A 118 -20.86 -4.72 7.98
CA VAL A 118 -22.13 -5.16 8.56
C VAL A 118 -23.24 -4.18 8.15
N THR A 119 -23.02 -2.88 8.30
CA THR A 119 -23.97 -1.84 7.90
C THR A 119 -24.18 -1.84 6.38
N LEU A 120 -23.14 -2.01 5.56
CA LEU A 120 -23.28 -2.11 4.12
C LEU A 120 -24.17 -3.30 3.72
N LYS A 121 -24.02 -4.43 4.37
CA LYS A 121 -24.82 -5.64 4.11
C LYS A 121 -26.30 -5.47 4.45
N THR A 122 -26.65 -4.62 5.42
CA THR A 122 -28.06 -4.32 5.71
C THR A 122 -28.71 -3.47 4.60
N VAL A 123 -27.94 -2.56 3.97
CA VAL A 123 -28.41 -1.70 2.88
C VAL A 123 -28.36 -2.43 1.54
N HIS A 124 -27.37 -3.29 1.32
CA HIS A 124 -27.15 -4.04 0.08
C HIS A 124 -26.96 -5.55 0.39
N PRO A 125 -28.03 -6.31 0.69
CA PRO A 125 -27.93 -7.73 1.05
C PRO A 125 -27.27 -8.60 -0.02
N GLY A 126 -27.46 -8.26 -1.29
CA GLY A 126 -26.93 -9.00 -2.45
C GLY A 126 -25.47 -8.69 -2.80
N VAL A 127 -24.85 -7.67 -2.16
CA VAL A 127 -23.47 -7.32 -2.53
C VAL A 127 -22.48 -8.36 -2.00
N ALA A 128 -21.61 -8.87 -2.87
CA ALA A 128 -20.47 -9.68 -2.49
C ALA A 128 -19.27 -8.77 -2.24
N VAL A 129 -18.75 -8.75 -1.01
CA VAL A 129 -17.58 -7.93 -0.65
C VAL A 129 -16.36 -8.81 -0.45
N THR A 130 -15.28 -8.47 -1.15
CA THR A 130 -13.95 -9.04 -0.89
C THR A 130 -13.10 -7.99 -0.21
N LEU A 131 -12.67 -8.25 1.02
CA LEU A 131 -11.71 -7.41 1.76
C LEU A 131 -10.34 -8.08 1.73
N ARG A 132 -9.32 -7.33 1.29
CA ARG A 132 -7.91 -7.73 1.36
C ARG A 132 -7.18 -6.77 2.27
N THR A 133 -6.23 -7.29 3.04
CA THR A 133 -5.42 -6.51 3.96
C THR A 133 -4.00 -6.38 3.41
N ALA A 134 -3.45 -5.16 3.46
CA ALA A 134 -2.07 -4.88 3.05
C ALA A 134 -1.55 -3.64 3.82
N ASN A 135 -0.28 -3.28 3.67
CA ASN A 135 0.20 -1.99 4.16
C ASN A 135 -0.23 -0.84 3.23
N SER A 136 -0.11 0.41 3.70
CA SER A 136 -0.63 1.59 2.97
C SER A 136 -0.02 1.77 1.58
N THR A 137 1.25 1.41 1.39
CA THR A 137 1.92 1.48 0.07
C THR A 137 1.29 0.49 -0.91
N VAL A 138 1.15 -0.77 -0.51
CA VAL A 138 0.54 -1.82 -1.34
C VAL A 138 -0.95 -1.54 -1.60
N VAL A 139 -1.68 -1.01 -0.61
CA VAL A 139 -3.06 -0.54 -0.80
C VAL A 139 -3.12 0.49 -1.93
N ALA A 140 -2.25 1.51 -1.89
CA ALA A 140 -2.22 2.56 -2.91
C ALA A 140 -1.88 2.01 -4.30
N GLU A 141 -0.95 1.05 -4.41
CA GLU A 141 -0.58 0.38 -5.66
C GLU A 141 -1.75 -0.42 -6.22
N GLN A 142 -2.42 -1.24 -5.41
CA GLN A 142 -3.56 -2.04 -5.85
C GLN A 142 -4.73 -1.19 -6.33
N VAL A 143 -5.03 -0.08 -5.64
CA VAL A 143 -6.09 0.84 -6.08
C VAL A 143 -5.70 1.53 -7.38
N ARG A 144 -4.46 1.97 -7.53
CA ARG A 144 -3.95 2.63 -8.76
C ARG A 144 -3.97 1.68 -9.95
N GLY A 145 -3.58 0.43 -9.76
CA GLY A 145 -3.61 -0.63 -10.77
C GLY A 145 -5.00 -1.25 -10.99
N GLY A 146 -6.07 -0.74 -10.31
CA GLY A 146 -7.43 -1.23 -10.46
C GLY A 146 -7.69 -2.62 -9.86
N GLY A 147 -6.79 -3.13 -9.04
CA GLY A 147 -6.97 -4.36 -8.27
C GLY A 147 -8.01 -4.26 -7.15
N ALA A 148 -8.47 -3.03 -6.83
CA ALA A 148 -9.53 -2.75 -5.87
C ALA A 148 -10.34 -1.51 -6.28
N ASP A 149 -11.63 -1.50 -5.93
CA ASP A 149 -12.56 -0.41 -6.22
C ASP A 149 -12.44 0.72 -5.21
N LEU A 150 -12.04 0.38 -3.99
CA LEU A 150 -11.84 1.32 -2.89
C LEU A 150 -10.69 0.82 -2.00
N GLY A 151 -9.80 1.73 -1.65
CA GLY A 151 -8.71 1.47 -0.73
C GLY A 151 -8.85 2.27 0.56
N PHE A 152 -8.23 1.79 1.65
CA PHE A 152 -8.13 2.53 2.91
C PHE A 152 -6.68 2.54 3.37
N VAL A 153 -6.13 3.74 3.53
CA VAL A 153 -4.74 3.97 3.92
C VAL A 153 -4.64 4.81 5.19
N GLU A 154 -3.52 4.69 5.85
CA GLU A 154 -3.13 5.49 7.01
C GLU A 154 -2.11 6.53 6.57
N GLY A 155 -2.20 7.76 7.08
CA GLY A 155 -1.21 8.78 6.84
C GLY A 155 -1.77 10.14 6.48
N ALA A 156 -0.90 11.17 6.58
CA ALA A 156 -1.27 12.56 6.44
C ALA A 156 -1.63 12.98 5.01
N ARG A 157 -1.07 12.31 4.01
CA ARG A 157 -1.22 12.66 2.59
C ARG A 157 -1.98 11.59 1.82
N THR A 158 -2.74 12.02 0.83
CA THR A 158 -3.29 11.11 -0.17
C THR A 158 -2.15 10.65 -1.10
N PRO A 159 -2.00 9.35 -1.36
CA PRO A 159 -0.98 8.84 -2.28
C PRO A 159 -1.11 9.44 -3.69
N ALA A 160 0.02 9.64 -4.35
CA ALA A 160 0.04 10.20 -5.71
C ALA A 160 -0.79 9.33 -6.70
N GLY A 161 -1.49 10.00 -7.63
CA GLY A 161 -2.35 9.33 -8.61
C GLY A 161 -3.70 8.84 -8.07
N LEU A 162 -4.02 9.10 -6.80
CA LEU A 162 -5.29 8.77 -6.18
C LEU A 162 -6.02 10.02 -5.70
N HIS A 163 -7.36 9.96 -5.67
CA HIS A 163 -8.18 10.84 -4.88
C HIS A 163 -8.46 10.20 -3.52
N GLY A 164 -8.71 11.01 -2.50
CA GLY A 164 -9.00 10.49 -1.18
C GLY A 164 -9.77 11.45 -0.28
N THR A 165 -10.42 10.90 0.73
CA THR A 165 -11.10 11.65 1.78
C THR A 165 -10.78 11.04 3.13
N VAL A 166 -10.72 11.86 4.19
CA VAL A 166 -10.56 11.38 5.56
C VAL A 166 -11.86 10.74 6.03
N VAL A 167 -11.79 9.52 6.50
CA VAL A 167 -12.93 8.73 7.01
C VAL A 167 -12.93 8.59 8.52
N ALA A 168 -11.76 8.59 9.15
CA ALA A 168 -11.59 8.57 10.60
C ALA A 168 -10.27 9.24 10.99
N THR A 169 -10.09 9.47 12.28
CA THR A 169 -8.81 9.84 12.89
C THR A 169 -8.43 8.74 13.87
N ASP A 170 -7.18 8.34 13.85
CA ASP A 170 -6.59 7.34 14.72
C ASP A 170 -5.40 7.95 15.47
N ARG A 171 -5.02 7.36 16.57
CA ARG A 171 -3.86 7.77 17.36
C ARG A 171 -2.95 6.57 17.58
N LEU A 172 -1.67 6.77 17.37
CA LEU A 172 -0.67 5.78 17.74
C LEU A 172 -0.29 5.94 19.20
N VAL A 173 -0.06 4.80 19.85
CA VAL A 173 0.41 4.72 21.23
C VAL A 173 1.68 3.88 21.30
N VAL A 174 2.57 4.25 22.21
CA VAL A 174 3.72 3.43 22.58
C VAL A 174 3.26 2.46 23.68
N VAL A 175 3.46 1.18 23.47
CA VAL A 175 3.10 0.16 24.44
C VAL A 175 4.29 -0.73 24.79
N VAL A 176 4.30 -1.20 26.02
CA VAL A 176 5.32 -2.12 26.56
C VAL A 176 4.66 -3.22 27.40
N GLY A 177 5.35 -4.32 27.55
CA GLY A 177 4.96 -5.31 28.57
C GLY A 177 5.10 -4.75 30.00
N PRO A 178 4.33 -5.27 31.00
CA PRO A 178 4.26 -4.71 32.34
C PRO A 178 5.58 -4.78 33.13
N ARG A 179 6.52 -5.62 32.70
CA ARG A 179 7.87 -5.73 33.31
C ARG A 179 8.89 -4.76 32.72
N HIS A 180 8.56 -4.07 31.63
CA HIS A 180 9.47 -3.14 30.98
C HIS A 180 9.72 -1.92 31.89
N PRO A 181 10.95 -1.34 31.94
CA PRO A 181 11.23 -0.17 32.80
C PRO A 181 10.30 1.02 32.55
N TRP A 182 9.86 1.23 31.30
CA TRP A 182 8.95 2.32 30.95
C TRP A 182 7.52 2.14 31.49
N ALA A 183 7.10 0.93 31.83
CA ALA A 183 5.77 0.68 32.38
C ALA A 183 5.50 1.42 33.70
N ARG A 184 6.59 1.81 34.42
CA ARG A 184 6.51 2.53 35.72
C ARG A 184 6.65 4.05 35.56
N ARG A 185 6.91 4.55 34.35
CA ARG A 185 7.13 5.98 34.07
C ARG A 185 5.82 6.72 33.84
N ARG A 186 5.19 7.20 34.88
CA ARG A 186 3.92 7.93 34.79
C ARG A 186 4.02 9.25 34.01
N SER A 187 5.16 9.92 34.04
CA SER A 187 5.43 11.13 33.24
C SER A 187 5.71 10.84 31.77
N GLY A 188 5.83 9.56 31.40
CA GLY A 188 6.15 9.15 30.05
C GLY A 188 7.65 9.11 29.75
N VAL A 189 7.96 9.05 28.45
CA VAL A 189 9.31 8.94 27.90
C VAL A 189 9.53 10.14 26.97
N PRO A 190 10.69 10.84 27.06
CA PRO A 190 11.03 11.91 26.12
C PRO A 190 11.13 11.39 24.69
N ALA A 191 10.75 12.21 23.71
CA ALA A 191 10.82 11.86 22.28
C ALA A 191 12.25 11.49 21.85
N ALA A 192 13.26 12.18 22.40
CA ALA A 192 14.66 11.87 22.13
C ALA A 192 15.12 10.52 22.70
N GLU A 193 14.52 10.03 23.80
CA GLU A 193 14.79 8.69 24.32
C GLU A 193 14.09 7.64 23.43
N LEU A 194 12.84 7.87 23.03
CA LEU A 194 12.12 6.99 22.11
C LEU A 194 12.86 6.85 20.78
N ALA A 195 13.37 7.96 20.22
CA ALA A 195 14.11 7.99 18.96
C ALA A 195 15.36 7.10 18.99
N ARG A 196 16.08 7.07 20.11
CA ARG A 196 17.32 6.30 20.29
C ARG A 196 17.11 4.86 20.75
N THR A 197 15.90 4.51 21.13
CA THR A 197 15.60 3.16 21.61
C THR A 197 15.25 2.25 20.46
N PRO A 198 15.90 1.08 20.29
CA PRO A 198 15.46 0.07 19.33
C PRO A 198 14.04 -0.41 19.66
N LEU A 199 13.12 -0.25 18.73
CA LEU A 199 11.71 -0.60 18.86
C LEU A 199 11.39 -1.85 18.04
N VAL A 200 10.33 -2.55 18.39
CA VAL A 200 9.69 -3.52 17.51
C VAL A 200 8.73 -2.75 16.61
N LEU A 201 8.99 -2.72 15.32
CA LEU A 201 8.33 -1.83 14.38
C LEU A 201 7.57 -2.59 13.29
N ARG A 202 6.64 -1.89 12.68
CA ARG A 202 6.02 -2.32 11.43
C ARG A 202 7.03 -2.28 10.29
N GLU A 203 6.73 -3.04 9.27
CA GLU A 203 7.46 -3.08 8.00
C GLU A 203 7.44 -1.71 7.28
N GLU A 204 8.39 -1.50 6.37
CA GLU A 204 8.39 -0.36 5.47
C GLU A 204 7.12 -0.35 4.59
N GLY A 205 6.61 0.86 4.30
CA GLY A 205 5.34 1.04 3.59
C GLY A 205 4.11 0.96 4.50
N SER A 206 4.28 0.65 5.80
CA SER A 206 3.20 0.77 6.79
C SER A 206 2.97 2.22 7.16
N GLY A 207 1.72 2.66 7.14
CA GLY A 207 1.34 4.00 7.62
C GLY A 207 1.67 4.24 9.09
N THR A 208 1.62 3.20 9.94
CA THR A 208 2.07 3.27 11.34
C THR A 208 3.56 3.63 11.41
N ARG A 209 4.40 2.95 10.62
CA ARG A 209 5.84 3.22 10.56
C ARG A 209 6.11 4.62 10.04
N GLU A 210 5.46 5.04 8.96
CA GLU A 210 5.64 6.35 8.35
C GLU A 210 5.29 7.50 9.32
N VAL A 211 4.21 7.36 10.09
CA VAL A 211 3.81 8.38 11.08
C VAL A 211 4.84 8.50 12.19
N LEU A 212 5.32 7.39 12.73
CA LEU A 212 6.37 7.38 13.75
C LEU A 212 7.67 7.99 13.23
N ASP A 213 8.15 7.55 12.06
CA ASP A 213 9.40 8.04 11.47
C ASP A 213 9.34 9.54 11.22
N ARG A 214 8.19 10.05 10.77
CA ARG A 214 7.95 11.50 10.61
C ARG A 214 7.93 12.24 11.94
N ALA A 215 7.28 11.70 12.95
CA ALA A 215 7.22 12.32 14.27
C ALA A 215 8.60 12.42 14.95
N LEU A 216 9.45 11.42 14.72
CA LEU A 216 10.80 11.39 15.29
C LEU A 216 11.87 12.07 14.43
N ALA A 217 11.53 12.56 13.23
CA ALA A 217 12.51 13.16 12.31
C ALA A 217 13.31 14.32 12.93
N SER A 218 12.67 15.18 13.73
CA SER A 218 13.31 16.28 14.46
C SER A 218 14.13 15.84 15.68
N HIS A 219 14.04 14.56 16.07
CA HIS A 219 14.74 13.98 17.23
C HIS A 219 15.88 13.02 16.83
N GLY A 220 16.34 13.10 15.58
CA GLY A 220 17.40 12.26 15.04
C GLY A 220 16.92 11.02 14.29
N GLY A 221 15.59 10.90 14.08
CA GLY A 221 14.98 9.76 13.40
C GLY A 221 14.77 8.55 14.31
N THR A 222 14.28 7.47 13.74
CA THR A 222 14.02 6.20 14.45
C THR A 222 15.29 5.35 14.46
N ALA A 223 15.70 4.83 15.62
CA ALA A 223 16.81 3.89 15.72
C ALA A 223 16.55 2.62 14.87
N PRO A 224 17.59 1.89 14.46
CA PRO A 224 17.41 0.60 13.79
C PRO A 224 16.44 -0.29 14.57
N PRO A 225 15.47 -0.93 13.93
CA PRO A 225 14.47 -1.71 14.61
C PRO A 225 15.07 -2.93 15.32
N LEU A 226 14.57 -3.23 16.51
CA LEU A 226 14.90 -4.48 17.20
C LEU A 226 14.33 -5.69 16.44
N LEU A 227 13.09 -5.57 15.99
CA LEU A 227 12.39 -6.51 15.11
C LEU A 227 11.52 -5.72 14.14
N GLN A 228 11.30 -6.29 12.94
CA GLN A 228 10.38 -5.74 11.96
C GLN A 228 9.30 -6.79 11.66
N LEU A 229 8.03 -6.45 11.92
CA LEU A 229 6.90 -7.38 11.84
C LEU A 229 5.77 -6.77 11.02
N ALA A 230 5.13 -7.57 10.16
CA ALA A 230 4.04 -7.11 9.28
C ALA A 230 2.63 -7.33 9.87
N SER A 231 2.50 -7.70 11.15
CA SER A 231 1.23 -8.01 11.79
C SER A 231 1.08 -7.29 13.12
N THR A 232 -0.04 -6.61 13.34
CA THR A 232 -0.39 -5.97 14.62
C THR A 232 -0.43 -6.98 15.76
N THR A 233 -0.98 -8.17 15.51
CA THR A 233 -1.00 -9.26 16.50
C THR A 233 0.39 -9.71 16.90
N ALA A 234 1.31 -9.85 15.93
CA ALA A 234 2.70 -10.22 16.21
C ALA A 234 3.44 -9.13 17.01
N LEU A 235 3.21 -7.84 16.68
CA LEU A 235 3.74 -6.70 17.43
C LEU A 235 3.27 -6.74 18.91
N LYS A 236 1.96 -6.91 19.14
CA LYS A 236 1.40 -7.00 20.49
C LYS A 236 1.99 -8.19 21.27
N ALA A 237 2.07 -9.36 20.63
CA ALA A 237 2.65 -10.54 21.23
C ALA A 237 4.14 -10.33 21.60
N ALA A 238 4.91 -9.66 20.75
CA ALA A 238 6.31 -9.32 21.05
C ALA A 238 6.42 -8.39 22.27
N ALA A 239 5.58 -7.36 22.38
CA ALA A 239 5.56 -6.46 23.52
C ALA A 239 5.15 -7.20 24.82
N VAL A 240 4.11 -8.03 24.78
CA VAL A 240 3.67 -8.85 25.92
C VAL A 240 4.78 -9.80 26.38
N SER A 241 5.52 -10.40 25.44
CA SER A 241 6.66 -11.28 25.73
C SER A 241 7.91 -10.55 26.21
N GLY A 242 7.90 -9.21 26.23
CA GLY A 242 9.01 -8.38 26.71
C GLY A 242 10.13 -8.19 25.69
N ALA A 243 9.88 -8.38 24.40
CA ALA A 243 10.87 -8.15 23.35
C ALA A 243 11.31 -6.68 23.29
N GLY A 244 10.41 -5.72 23.54
CA GLY A 244 10.73 -4.28 23.54
C GLY A 244 9.50 -3.42 23.36
N PRO A 245 9.67 -2.10 23.32
CA PRO A 245 8.57 -1.15 23.07
C PRO A 245 8.05 -1.29 21.63
N VAL A 246 6.74 -1.10 21.49
CA VAL A 246 6.00 -1.20 20.22
C VAL A 246 5.19 0.07 20.01
N VAL A 247 5.04 0.49 18.76
CA VAL A 247 4.13 1.58 18.37
C VAL A 247 3.02 1.02 17.50
N VAL A 248 1.78 1.18 17.94
CA VAL A 248 0.57 0.65 17.30
C VAL A 248 -0.59 1.64 17.45
N SER A 249 -1.69 1.40 16.73
CA SER A 249 -2.97 2.10 16.96
C SER A 249 -3.49 1.85 18.37
N ASP A 250 -4.08 2.88 19.00
CA ASP A 250 -4.79 2.73 20.27
C ASP A 250 -5.96 1.76 20.14
N LEU A 251 -6.69 1.78 19.02
CA LEU A 251 -7.75 0.80 18.71
C LEU A 251 -7.30 -0.65 18.83
N ALA A 252 -6.01 -0.90 18.70
CA ALA A 252 -5.47 -2.26 18.66
C ALA A 252 -5.12 -2.82 20.03
N VAL A 253 -5.09 -2.01 21.09
CA VAL A 253 -4.50 -2.42 22.38
C VAL A 253 -5.46 -2.36 23.56
N ASP A 254 -6.71 -1.92 23.35
CA ASP A 254 -7.69 -1.73 24.42
C ASP A 254 -7.85 -2.99 25.30
N ASP A 255 -7.98 -4.16 24.69
CA ASP A 255 -8.15 -5.43 25.41
C ASP A 255 -6.88 -5.82 26.20
N GLU A 256 -5.69 -5.64 25.64
CA GLU A 256 -4.44 -5.96 26.32
C GLU A 256 -4.15 -4.99 27.46
N VAL A 257 -4.48 -3.72 27.28
CA VAL A 257 -4.32 -2.68 28.31
C VAL A 257 -5.33 -2.93 29.45
N ALA A 258 -6.60 -3.15 29.12
CA ALA A 258 -7.63 -3.46 30.11
C ALA A 258 -7.30 -4.73 30.93
N ALA A 259 -6.69 -5.74 30.28
CA ALA A 259 -6.25 -6.96 30.93
C ALA A 259 -4.87 -6.84 31.64
N GLY A 260 -4.23 -5.68 31.62
CA GLY A 260 -2.91 -5.46 32.23
C GLY A 260 -1.75 -6.19 31.54
N ARG A 261 -1.96 -6.72 30.34
CA ARG A 261 -0.91 -7.39 29.55
C ARG A 261 0.02 -6.42 28.84
N LEU A 262 -0.48 -5.22 28.54
CA LEU A 262 0.29 -4.09 27.98
C LEU A 262 0.07 -2.83 28.83
N VAL A 263 1.07 -1.96 28.80
CA VAL A 263 1.01 -0.64 29.43
C VAL A 263 1.29 0.43 28.38
N CYS A 264 0.39 1.39 28.25
CA CYS A 264 0.60 2.57 27.42
C CYS A 264 1.63 3.49 28.09
N VAL A 265 2.63 3.91 27.34
CA VAL A 265 3.68 4.83 27.78
C VAL A 265 3.47 6.18 27.11
N PRO A 266 3.17 7.24 27.84
CA PRO A 266 3.01 8.58 27.26
C PRO A 266 4.32 9.07 26.61
N VAL A 267 4.19 9.78 25.49
CA VAL A 267 5.27 10.55 24.87
C VAL A 267 4.72 11.97 24.61
N PRO A 268 4.72 12.85 25.62
CA PRO A 268 3.97 14.10 25.58
C PRO A 268 4.43 15.08 24.48
N GLU A 269 5.67 14.95 24.04
CA GLU A 269 6.30 15.82 23.03
C GLU A 269 5.87 15.48 21.59
N LEU A 270 5.20 14.32 21.36
CA LEU A 270 4.84 13.86 20.03
C LEU A 270 3.33 13.87 19.80
N ASP A 271 2.92 14.45 18.70
CA ASP A 271 1.59 14.21 18.14
C ASP A 271 1.67 12.97 17.21
N LEU A 272 1.10 11.88 17.70
CA LEU A 272 1.02 10.61 16.98
C LEU A 272 -0.38 10.38 16.38
N SER A 273 -1.18 11.44 16.26
CA SER A 273 -2.48 11.40 15.59
C SER A 273 -2.30 11.25 14.08
N ARG A 274 -3.19 10.49 13.45
CA ARG A 274 -3.15 10.26 12.01
C ARG A 274 -4.54 10.18 11.40
N PRO A 275 -4.76 10.77 10.22
CA PRO A 275 -5.97 10.55 9.46
C PRO A 275 -5.94 9.18 8.79
N LEU A 276 -7.08 8.49 8.83
CA LEU A 276 -7.37 7.32 8.03
C LEU A 276 -8.17 7.78 6.81
N ARG A 277 -7.79 7.33 5.62
CA ARG A 277 -8.33 7.83 4.35
C ARG A 277 -8.89 6.72 3.50
N ALA A 278 -10.09 6.92 2.96
CA ALA A 278 -10.52 6.18 1.80
C ALA A 278 -9.87 6.79 0.55
N VAL A 279 -9.41 5.93 -0.37
CA VAL A 279 -8.74 6.33 -1.61
C VAL A 279 -9.29 5.55 -2.81
N TRP A 280 -9.29 6.20 -3.98
CA TRP A 280 -9.74 5.64 -5.27
C TRP A 280 -8.97 6.29 -6.42
N PRO A 281 -8.96 5.71 -7.65
CA PRO A 281 -8.19 6.23 -8.76
C PRO A 281 -8.53 7.68 -9.11
N ALA A 282 -7.52 8.49 -9.42
CA ALA A 282 -7.72 9.87 -9.87
C ALA A 282 -8.56 9.90 -11.16
N GLY A 283 -9.44 10.89 -11.29
CA GLY A 283 -10.35 11.01 -12.43
C GLY A 283 -11.60 10.12 -12.37
N GLN A 284 -11.69 9.22 -11.40
CA GLN A 284 -12.88 8.39 -11.15
C GLN A 284 -13.66 8.89 -9.93
N ARG A 285 -14.92 8.47 -9.82
CA ARG A 285 -15.73 8.65 -8.61
C ARG A 285 -16.25 7.29 -8.14
N PRO A 286 -16.17 6.96 -6.86
CA PRO A 286 -16.79 5.75 -6.33
C PRO A 286 -18.28 5.71 -6.71
N ALA A 287 -18.77 4.56 -7.16
CA ALA A 287 -20.14 4.38 -7.57
C ALA A 287 -20.71 3.06 -7.01
N GLY A 288 -22.03 2.89 -7.00
CA GLY A 288 -22.68 1.70 -6.46
C GLY A 288 -22.22 1.40 -5.02
N PRO A 289 -21.96 0.13 -4.68
CA PRO A 289 -21.59 -0.27 -3.33
C PRO A 289 -20.34 0.44 -2.77
N ALA A 290 -19.38 0.82 -3.63
CA ALA A 290 -18.19 1.57 -3.20
C ALA A 290 -18.54 2.99 -2.71
N ARG A 291 -19.44 3.68 -3.42
CA ARG A 291 -19.96 5.00 -3.00
C ARG A 291 -20.72 4.88 -1.67
N ASP A 292 -21.52 3.84 -1.53
CA ASP A 292 -22.38 3.66 -0.37
C ASP A 292 -21.53 3.27 0.86
N LEU A 293 -20.52 2.41 0.70
CA LEU A 293 -19.53 2.16 1.75
C LEU A 293 -18.82 3.46 2.18
N LEU A 294 -18.40 4.30 1.22
CA LEU A 294 -17.79 5.59 1.52
C LEU A 294 -18.75 6.53 2.27
N GLY A 295 -20.05 6.50 1.95
CA GLY A 295 -21.10 7.23 2.67
C GLY A 295 -21.19 6.80 4.13
N LEU A 296 -21.18 5.50 4.41
CA LEU A 296 -21.26 4.95 5.77
C LEU A 296 -20.06 5.35 6.65
N THR A 297 -18.85 5.42 6.08
CA THR A 297 -17.66 5.85 6.85
C THR A 297 -17.76 7.31 7.33
N ARG A 298 -18.55 8.15 6.66
CA ARG A 298 -18.77 9.55 7.07
C ARG A 298 -19.78 9.68 8.19
N SER A 299 -20.80 8.82 8.19
CA SER A 299 -21.85 8.83 9.22
C SER A 299 -21.33 8.36 10.59
N SER A 300 -20.40 7.43 10.62
CA SER A 300 -19.72 6.97 11.85
C SER A 300 -18.85 8.05 12.51
N ARG A 301 -18.45 9.08 11.74
CA ARG A 301 -17.65 10.22 12.24
C ARG A 301 -18.48 11.25 13.01
N ALA A 302 -19.79 11.30 12.79
CA ALA A 302 -20.68 12.28 13.42
C ALA A 302 -21.21 11.82 14.81
N GLY A 303 -20.92 10.58 15.19
CA GLY A 303 -21.42 9.95 16.43
C GLY A 303 -20.32 9.54 17.44
N ALA A 304 -19.04 9.93 17.21
CA ALA A 304 -17.91 9.62 18.08
C ALA A 304 -17.37 10.85 18.80
#